data_63468d96c87abad2641b87fdfe8eb5ed
#
_entry.id   63468d96c87abad2641b87fdfe8eb5ed
#
_cell.length_a   1.000
_cell.length_b   1.000
_cell.length_c   1.000
_cell.angle_alpha   90.00
_cell.angle_beta   90.00
_cell.angle_gamma   90.00
#
_symmetry.space_group_name_H-M   'P 1'
#
loop_
_entity.id
_entity.type
_entity.pdbx_description
1 polymer ?
#
loop_
_entity_poly.entity_id
_entity_poly.type
_entity_poly.pdbx_seq_one_letter_code
_entity_poly.pdbx_strand_id
1 'polypeptide(L)'
;MKFTALLIALGFSLQAGQNAAPSSHLVFDDNFPGDILINEVRVPKAGEAMYTYYETLGWRGRAAGYAGIQAHPKAHNYIFSIWDHKGHTAPIRAVHRGPGTLTEKFGGEGTGLKSWNFTLGWEVDTWYTLVSRCWVMGDHTYYGFWSRSGKTGHWTHLVTMDVAAKEAFFEGGTDAFIEDWLETGKNARTSHLRGGWKRQLNGQWYAFGRAQYSVNYWDLDPGKRSFNFKTNWNGGVAKDATGEYYFMIAGGKATQPTTKNPSQHAIKRTATKPGYAPIKIKSAKVKRDGETLVVEWENDPATLPQFSYKIFYDGIKPRVASGMVPSARRVELPIKQLGRATVHLICEDILGNKSKMYTLNLAGGR
;
A
#
# COMPACT_ATOMS: atom_id res chain seq x y z
N MET A 1 13.53 8.81 -27.00
CA MET A 1 13.24 9.48 -25.73
C MET A 1 14.12 8.82 -24.65
N LYS A 2 15.07 9.58 -24.08
CA LYS A 2 15.95 9.05 -23.02
C LYS A 2 15.13 9.04 -21.72
N PHE A 3 14.80 7.87 -21.21
CA PHE A 3 14.23 7.70 -19.88
C PHE A 3 15.32 8.01 -18.86
N THR A 4 15.27 9.19 -18.29
CA THR A 4 16.10 9.53 -17.12
C THR A 4 15.38 8.93 -15.90
N ALA A 5 15.82 7.76 -15.48
CA ALA A 5 15.45 7.23 -14.17
C ALA A 5 15.94 8.24 -13.12
N LEU A 6 15.02 8.87 -12.42
CA LEU A 6 15.34 9.76 -11.31
C LEU A 6 15.79 8.88 -10.13
N LEU A 7 17.10 8.70 -10.02
CA LEU A 7 17.75 8.07 -8.89
C LEU A 7 17.60 8.98 -7.68
N ILE A 8 16.87 8.53 -6.68
CA ILE A 8 16.94 9.09 -5.33
C ILE A 8 18.22 8.52 -4.71
N ALA A 9 19.30 9.29 -4.78
CA ALA A 9 20.55 8.93 -4.13
C ALA A 9 20.48 9.34 -2.66
N LEU A 10 20.60 8.38 -1.77
CA LEU A 10 20.80 8.59 -0.33
C LEU A 10 22.11 9.30 -0.09
N GLY A 11 22.00 10.58 0.27
CA GLY A 11 23.17 11.39 0.60
C GLY A 11 23.61 11.19 2.06
N PHE A 12 24.21 10.06 2.38
CA PHE A 12 25.09 9.97 3.55
C PHE A 12 26.54 10.10 3.10
N SER A 13 27.13 11.26 3.31
CA SER A 13 28.58 11.46 3.19
C SER A 13 29.32 10.96 4.45
N LEU A 14 29.16 9.70 4.78
CA LEU A 14 30.19 8.91 5.41
C LEU A 14 30.89 8.19 4.25
N GLN A 15 32.22 8.09 4.30
CA GLN A 15 32.98 7.30 3.33
C GLN A 15 32.43 5.87 3.37
N ALA A 16 31.41 5.61 2.55
CA ALA A 16 30.65 4.37 2.54
C ALA A 16 31.63 3.25 2.16
N GLY A 17 31.83 2.32 3.07
CA GLY A 17 32.63 1.16 2.76
C GLY A 17 31.87 0.35 1.72
N GLN A 18 32.31 0.17 0.54
CA GLN A 18 31.74 -0.41 -0.68
C GLN A 18 31.07 -1.80 -0.51
N ASN A 19 30.43 -2.06 0.64
CA ASN A 19 29.95 -3.36 1.10
C ASN A 19 28.44 -3.53 1.13
N ALA A 20 27.65 -2.55 0.63
CA ALA A 20 26.23 -2.72 0.49
C ALA A 20 25.89 -3.73 -0.61
N ALA A 21 24.72 -4.36 -0.52
CA ALA A 21 24.18 -5.08 -1.67
C ALA A 21 23.69 -4.07 -2.72
N PRO A 22 23.84 -4.36 -4.02
CA PRO A 22 23.33 -3.49 -5.06
C PRO A 22 21.80 -3.46 -5.02
N SER A 23 21.21 -2.26 -5.07
CA SER A 23 19.75 -2.10 -5.09
C SER A 23 19.16 -2.70 -6.36
N SER A 24 18.19 -3.57 -6.21
CA SER A 24 17.48 -4.24 -7.30
C SER A 24 16.06 -3.71 -7.41
N HIS A 25 15.58 -3.51 -8.64
CA HIS A 25 14.30 -2.89 -8.92
C HIS A 25 13.47 -3.72 -9.91
N LEU A 26 12.15 -3.67 -9.72
CA LEU A 26 11.16 -4.07 -10.72
C LEU A 26 10.27 -2.86 -11.01
N VAL A 27 10.11 -2.50 -12.28
CA VAL A 27 9.22 -1.43 -12.72
C VAL A 27 8.16 -2.06 -13.62
N PHE A 28 6.88 -1.92 -13.25
CA PHE A 28 5.76 -2.46 -13.99
C PHE A 28 5.35 -1.51 -15.13
N ASP A 29 4.68 -2.07 -16.14
CA ASP A 29 4.31 -1.37 -17.37
C ASP A 29 2.98 -0.59 -17.28
N ASP A 30 2.61 -0.13 -16.08
CA ASP A 30 1.38 0.57 -15.73
C ASP A 30 1.55 2.11 -15.71
N ASN A 31 2.16 2.68 -16.75
CA ASN A 31 2.49 4.12 -16.82
C ASN A 31 1.27 5.01 -17.11
N PHE A 32 0.33 5.05 -16.17
CA PHE A 32 -0.87 5.88 -16.17
C PHE A 32 -1.27 6.25 -14.73
N PRO A 33 -2.09 7.32 -14.51
CA PRO A 33 -2.58 7.67 -13.19
C PRO A 33 -3.60 6.64 -12.68
N GLY A 34 -3.51 6.33 -11.38
CA GLY A 34 -4.42 5.42 -10.71
C GLY A 34 -4.69 5.84 -9.27
N ASP A 35 -5.69 5.24 -8.66
CA ASP A 35 -6.12 5.55 -7.30
C ASP A 35 -5.98 4.39 -6.31
N ILE A 36 -5.72 3.16 -6.78
CA ILE A 36 -5.43 2.00 -5.93
C ILE A 36 -4.24 1.24 -6.50
N LEU A 37 -3.28 0.93 -5.63
CA LEU A 37 -2.19 0.00 -5.87
C LEU A 37 -2.35 -1.19 -4.93
N ILE A 38 -2.10 -2.38 -5.44
CA ILE A 38 -2.08 -3.61 -4.67
C ILE A 38 -0.96 -4.51 -5.18
N ASN A 39 -0.23 -5.15 -4.27
CA ASN A 39 0.73 -6.20 -4.60
C ASN A 39 0.89 -7.15 -3.43
N GLU A 40 1.36 -8.36 -3.70
CA GLU A 40 1.71 -9.34 -2.67
C GLU A 40 3.23 -9.48 -2.60
N VAL A 41 3.74 -9.54 -1.37
CA VAL A 41 5.16 -9.72 -1.08
C VAL A 41 5.38 -10.93 -0.17
N ARG A 42 6.46 -11.67 -0.44
CA ARG A 42 6.97 -12.74 0.42
C ARG A 42 8.50 -12.65 0.48
N VAL A 43 9.05 -12.72 1.67
CA VAL A 43 10.48 -12.87 1.89
C VAL A 43 10.75 -14.34 2.26
N PRO A 44 11.46 -15.12 1.43
CA PRO A 44 11.82 -16.48 1.79
C PRO A 44 12.83 -16.47 2.93
N LYS A 45 12.79 -17.49 3.81
CA LYS A 45 13.71 -17.60 4.96
C LYS A 45 15.18 -17.46 4.56
N ALA A 46 15.59 -18.05 3.46
CA ALA A 46 16.98 -17.96 2.96
C ALA A 46 17.33 -16.57 2.37
N GLY A 47 16.32 -15.71 2.14
CA GLY A 47 16.46 -14.38 1.59
C GLY A 47 16.13 -13.27 2.58
N GLU A 48 15.99 -13.58 3.86
CA GLU A 48 15.84 -12.59 4.91
C GLU A 48 17.22 -12.06 5.32
N ALA A 49 17.41 -10.76 5.19
CA ALA A 49 18.60 -10.08 5.69
C ALA A 49 18.20 -8.82 6.45
N MET A 50 18.77 -8.66 7.66
CA MET A 50 18.59 -7.45 8.46
C MET A 50 19.07 -6.20 7.70
N TYR A 51 18.53 -5.04 8.03
CA TYR A 51 18.80 -3.76 7.38
C TYR A 51 18.34 -3.72 5.91
N THR A 52 17.22 -4.37 5.61
CA THR A 52 16.69 -4.45 4.25
C THR A 52 15.31 -3.82 4.13
N TYR A 53 15.14 -2.94 3.12
CA TYR A 53 13.84 -2.58 2.57
C TYR A 53 13.43 -3.62 1.53
N TYR A 54 12.25 -4.20 1.72
CA TYR A 54 11.52 -4.98 0.71
C TYR A 54 10.32 -4.12 0.28
N GLU A 55 10.62 -3.10 -0.51
CA GLU A 55 9.59 -2.21 -1.02
C GLU A 55 8.75 -2.95 -2.06
N THR A 56 7.43 -2.73 -1.99
CA THR A 56 6.45 -3.54 -2.72
C THR A 56 5.58 -2.70 -3.65
N LEU A 57 5.33 -1.44 -3.28
CA LEU A 57 4.51 -0.46 -3.98
C LEU A 57 5.20 0.89 -3.94
N GLY A 58 5.94 1.24 -4.97
CA GLY A 58 6.46 2.58 -5.21
C GLY A 58 5.63 3.30 -6.25
N TRP A 59 5.45 4.59 -6.10
CA TRP A 59 4.74 5.42 -7.08
C TRP A 59 5.39 6.76 -7.26
N ARG A 60 5.12 7.37 -8.42
CA ARG A 60 5.60 8.69 -8.81
C ARG A 60 4.44 9.69 -8.76
N GLY A 61 4.72 10.93 -9.10
CA GLY A 61 3.76 12.01 -9.16
C GLY A 61 4.05 13.10 -8.14
N ARG A 62 3.04 13.98 -7.92
CA ARG A 62 3.19 15.13 -7.01
C ARG A 62 3.39 14.73 -5.55
N ALA A 63 2.88 13.59 -5.15
CA ALA A 63 3.11 13.00 -3.83
C ALA A 63 3.71 11.61 -4.01
N ALA A 64 4.93 11.56 -4.52
CA ALA A 64 5.68 10.31 -4.66
C ALA A 64 5.87 9.63 -3.30
N GLY A 65 5.87 8.31 -3.30
CA GLY A 65 5.98 7.56 -2.07
C GLY A 65 6.19 6.07 -2.31
N TYR A 66 6.26 5.32 -1.22
CA TYR A 66 6.34 3.87 -1.26
C TYR A 66 5.73 3.20 -0.04
N ALA A 67 5.36 1.94 -0.22
CA ALA A 67 4.90 1.03 0.82
C ALA A 67 5.65 -0.29 0.74
N GLY A 68 6.02 -0.85 1.86
CA GLY A 68 6.74 -2.13 1.92
C GLY A 68 6.85 -2.71 3.31
N ILE A 69 7.73 -3.70 3.42
CA ILE A 69 8.12 -4.33 4.67
C ILE A 69 9.64 -4.22 4.85
N GLN A 70 10.11 -4.30 6.08
CA GLN A 70 11.53 -4.21 6.40
C GLN A 70 11.96 -5.31 7.37
N ALA A 71 13.15 -5.84 7.16
CA ALA A 71 13.90 -6.55 8.20
C ALA A 71 14.73 -5.53 9.00
N HIS A 72 14.07 -4.90 9.98
CA HIS A 72 14.64 -3.86 10.81
C HIS A 72 15.21 -4.45 12.12
N PRO A 73 16.29 -3.87 12.72
CA PRO A 73 16.87 -4.38 13.95
C PRO A 73 15.92 -4.51 15.14
N LYS A 74 14.85 -3.70 15.18
CA LYS A 74 13.84 -3.79 16.25
C LYS A 74 12.87 -4.94 16.04
N ALA A 75 12.40 -5.15 14.81
CA ALA A 75 11.44 -6.17 14.43
C ALA A 75 11.21 -6.17 12.92
N HIS A 76 10.56 -7.19 12.42
CA HIS A 76 9.94 -7.16 11.09
C HIS A 76 8.79 -6.16 11.10
N ASN A 77 8.88 -5.09 10.32
CA ASN A 77 7.90 -4.00 10.33
C ASN A 77 7.33 -3.68 8.96
N TYR A 78 6.24 -2.93 8.97
CA TYR A 78 5.67 -2.29 7.79
C TYR A 78 6.12 -0.84 7.74
N ILE A 79 6.34 -0.32 6.53
CA ILE A 79 6.72 1.07 6.27
C ILE A 79 5.85 1.64 5.16
N PHE A 80 5.47 2.92 5.33
CA PHE A 80 4.78 3.72 4.34
C PHE A 80 5.33 5.14 4.39
N SER A 81 5.81 5.65 3.26
CA SER A 81 6.47 6.96 3.18
C SER A 81 5.94 7.77 2.02
N ILE A 82 5.73 9.06 2.24
CA ILE A 82 5.36 10.02 1.19
C ILE A 82 6.30 11.22 1.32
N TRP A 83 6.91 11.63 0.19
CA TRP A 83 7.75 12.82 0.12
C TRP A 83 6.90 14.08 -0.02
N ASP A 84 7.34 15.16 0.62
CA ASP A 84 6.80 16.48 0.39
C ASP A 84 7.01 16.87 -1.09
N HIS A 85 5.96 17.35 -1.75
CA HIS A 85 6.08 17.80 -3.13
C HIS A 85 6.48 19.29 -3.20
N LYS A 86 7.06 19.70 -4.31
CA LYS A 86 7.37 21.11 -4.58
C LYS A 86 6.06 21.92 -4.58
N GLY A 87 6.00 22.98 -3.76
CA GLY A 87 4.83 23.82 -3.63
C GLY A 87 3.73 23.29 -2.71
N HIS A 88 4.05 22.32 -1.82
CA HIS A 88 3.12 21.93 -0.75
C HIS A 88 2.78 23.14 0.14
N THR A 89 1.50 23.28 0.48
CA THR A 89 1.00 24.40 1.30
C THR A 89 1.02 24.10 2.79
N ALA A 90 1.13 22.81 3.16
CA ALA A 90 1.21 22.33 4.52
C ALA A 90 1.97 20.99 4.60
N PRO A 91 2.61 20.68 5.72
CA PRO A 91 3.28 19.38 5.94
C PRO A 91 2.29 18.23 5.85
N ILE A 92 2.76 17.08 5.35
CA ILE A 92 2.00 15.83 5.36
C ILE A 92 1.68 15.45 6.82
N ARG A 93 0.46 15.01 7.08
CA ARG A 93 -0.02 14.63 8.42
C ARG A 93 -0.67 13.23 8.39
N ALA A 94 -0.44 12.44 9.43
CA ALA A 94 -1.21 11.23 9.64
C ALA A 94 -2.54 11.59 10.33
N VAL A 95 -3.64 11.40 9.62
CA VAL A 95 -5.02 11.63 10.11
C VAL A 95 -5.64 10.38 10.72
N HIS A 96 -5.06 9.22 10.43
CA HIS A 96 -5.36 7.94 11.09
C HIS A 96 -4.07 7.17 11.31
N ARG A 97 -3.97 6.53 12.47
CA ARG A 97 -2.90 5.57 12.80
C ARG A 97 -3.56 4.31 13.35
N GLY A 98 -3.33 3.18 12.70
CA GLY A 98 -3.72 1.88 13.22
C GLY A 98 -2.96 1.51 14.50
N PRO A 99 -3.42 0.51 15.24
CA PRO A 99 -2.76 0.06 16.46
C PRO A 99 -1.26 -0.22 16.23
N GLY A 100 -0.39 0.32 17.09
CA GLY A 100 1.07 0.17 17.00
C GLY A 100 1.75 0.96 15.88
N THR A 101 1.03 1.79 15.11
CA THR A 101 1.63 2.61 14.05
C THR A 101 2.20 3.90 14.60
N LEU A 102 3.48 4.12 14.34
CA LEU A 102 4.24 5.33 14.62
C LEU A 102 4.40 6.15 13.35
N THR A 103 4.59 7.46 13.48
CA THR A 103 4.87 8.36 12.35
C THR A 103 6.00 9.29 12.71
N GLU A 104 6.86 9.58 11.72
CA GLU A 104 8.03 10.44 11.87
C GLU A 104 8.30 11.21 10.58
N LYS A 105 8.66 12.47 10.71
CA LYS A 105 9.20 13.24 9.59
C LYS A 105 10.59 12.72 9.24
N PHE A 106 10.89 12.67 7.96
CA PHE A 106 12.22 12.30 7.50
C PHE A 106 12.87 13.45 6.72
N GLY A 107 14.20 13.38 6.61
CA GLY A 107 15.04 14.31 5.87
C GLY A 107 16.25 13.58 5.26
N GLY A 108 17.14 14.32 4.58
CA GLY A 108 18.34 13.77 3.94
C GLY A 108 18.13 13.49 2.46
N GLU A 109 17.10 12.75 2.09
CA GLU A 109 16.71 12.43 0.71
C GLU A 109 15.52 13.26 0.19
N GLY A 110 15.34 14.42 0.73
CA GLY A 110 14.14 15.21 0.69
C GLY A 110 13.43 15.12 2.04
N THR A 111 12.32 15.84 2.16
CA THR A 111 11.50 15.85 3.37
C THR A 111 10.19 15.11 3.10
N GLY A 112 9.51 14.68 4.17
CA GLY A 112 8.24 13.99 4.07
C GLY A 112 7.81 13.35 5.39
N LEU A 113 6.79 12.50 5.32
CA LEU A 113 6.30 11.73 6.45
C LEU A 113 6.42 10.24 6.16
N LYS A 114 6.98 9.49 7.10
CA LYS A 114 6.96 8.03 7.10
C LYS A 114 6.14 7.50 8.27
N SER A 115 5.56 6.33 8.10
CA SER A 115 4.98 5.55 9.18
C SER A 115 5.69 4.21 9.32
N TRP A 116 5.77 3.73 10.55
CA TRP A 116 6.26 2.39 10.89
C TRP A 116 5.25 1.65 11.75
N ASN A 117 5.13 0.35 11.53
CA ASN A 117 4.42 -0.51 12.46
C ASN A 117 5.30 -1.71 12.81
N PHE A 118 5.87 -1.69 14.02
CA PHE A 118 6.73 -2.74 14.56
C PHE A 118 5.95 -3.80 15.35
N THR A 119 4.67 -3.56 15.63
CA THR A 119 3.85 -4.42 16.49
C THR A 119 3.17 -5.53 15.69
N LEU A 120 2.70 -5.21 14.47
CA LEU A 120 2.00 -6.18 13.63
C LEU A 120 2.95 -7.29 13.16
N GLY A 121 4.16 -6.93 12.74
CA GLY A 121 5.17 -7.86 12.26
C GLY A 121 4.80 -8.57 10.95
N TRP A 122 5.78 -9.30 10.43
CA TRP A 122 5.60 -10.24 9.31
C TRP A 122 6.54 -11.44 9.51
N GLU A 123 6.21 -12.58 8.91
CA GLU A 123 6.97 -13.82 8.99
C GLU A 123 7.55 -14.18 7.62
N VAL A 124 8.73 -14.80 7.61
CA VAL A 124 9.31 -15.37 6.39
C VAL A 124 8.40 -16.45 5.79
N ASP A 125 8.59 -16.74 4.51
CA ASP A 125 7.83 -17.74 3.74
C ASP A 125 6.31 -17.51 3.69
N THR A 126 5.85 -16.36 4.17
CA THR A 126 4.42 -15.98 4.21
C THR A 126 4.15 -14.85 3.22
N TRP A 127 3.09 -14.98 2.44
CA TRP A 127 2.59 -13.91 1.56
C TRP A 127 1.83 -12.85 2.35
N TYR A 128 2.13 -11.60 2.10
CA TYR A 128 1.40 -10.43 2.62
C TYR A 128 0.88 -9.62 1.46
N THR A 129 -0.41 -9.24 1.51
CA THR A 129 -0.98 -8.30 0.54
C THR A 129 -0.85 -6.89 1.08
N LEU A 130 -0.27 -6.00 0.31
CA LEU A 130 -0.19 -4.57 0.61
C LEU A 130 -1.11 -3.81 -0.34
N VAL A 131 -1.90 -2.87 0.21
CA VAL A 131 -2.80 -2.01 -0.55
C VAL A 131 -2.54 -0.56 -0.18
N SER A 132 -2.32 0.28 -1.16
CA SER A 132 -2.38 1.73 -1.02
C SER A 132 -3.53 2.28 -1.85
N ARG A 133 -4.37 3.13 -1.25
CA ARG A 133 -5.46 3.82 -1.93
C ARG A 133 -5.35 5.30 -1.67
N CYS A 134 -5.47 6.12 -2.73
CA CYS A 134 -5.59 7.55 -2.59
C CYS A 134 -6.99 8.05 -2.99
N TRP A 135 -7.42 9.17 -2.40
CA TRP A 135 -8.70 9.81 -2.70
C TRP A 135 -8.65 11.30 -2.41
N VAL A 136 -9.46 12.06 -3.11
CA VAL A 136 -9.52 13.53 -3.01
C VAL A 136 -10.64 13.95 -2.06
N MET A 137 -10.36 14.87 -1.14
CA MET A 137 -11.36 15.59 -0.35
C MET A 137 -10.97 17.08 -0.27
N GLY A 138 -11.80 17.94 -0.87
CA GLY A 138 -11.46 19.36 -1.02
C GLY A 138 -10.21 19.54 -1.87
N ASP A 139 -9.24 20.29 -1.36
CA ASP A 139 -7.96 20.56 -2.03
C ASP A 139 -6.83 19.63 -1.58
N HIS A 140 -7.16 18.55 -0.89
CA HIS A 140 -6.22 17.57 -0.36
C HIS A 140 -6.41 16.21 -1.03
N THR A 141 -5.33 15.43 -1.08
CA THR A 141 -5.33 14.01 -1.40
C THR A 141 -4.91 13.21 -0.18
N TYR A 142 -5.72 12.23 0.17
CA TYR A 142 -5.47 11.32 1.28
C TYR A 142 -4.93 10.00 0.75
N TYR A 143 -4.02 9.37 1.50
CA TYR A 143 -3.41 8.10 1.17
C TYR A 143 -3.57 7.13 2.33
N GLY A 144 -4.33 6.07 2.12
CA GLY A 144 -4.48 4.98 3.08
C GLY A 144 -3.58 3.80 2.73
N PHE A 145 -3.06 3.13 3.77
CA PHE A 145 -2.24 1.94 3.65
C PHE A 145 -2.79 0.81 4.49
N TRP A 146 -2.99 -0.36 3.87
CA TRP A 146 -3.49 -1.58 4.50
C TRP A 146 -2.58 -2.75 4.20
N SER A 147 -2.52 -3.69 5.15
CA SER A 147 -1.86 -4.98 5.01
C SER A 147 -2.83 -6.12 5.30
N ARG A 148 -2.66 -7.26 4.59
CA ARG A 148 -3.33 -8.52 4.88
C ARG A 148 -2.31 -9.62 5.08
N SER A 149 -2.42 -10.34 6.19
CA SER A 149 -1.63 -11.55 6.42
C SER A 149 -2.16 -12.73 5.60
N GLY A 150 -1.32 -13.35 4.80
CA GLY A 150 -1.67 -14.59 4.10
C GLY A 150 -1.90 -15.79 5.03
N LYS A 151 -1.32 -15.77 6.22
CA LYS A 151 -1.48 -16.82 7.24
C LYS A 151 -2.85 -16.79 7.92
N THR A 152 -3.30 -15.59 8.32
CA THR A 152 -4.56 -15.43 9.07
C THR A 152 -5.70 -14.89 8.23
N GLY A 153 -5.41 -14.33 7.06
CA GLY A 153 -6.39 -13.62 6.25
C GLY A 153 -6.83 -12.27 6.81
N HIS A 154 -6.27 -11.84 7.95
CA HIS A 154 -6.67 -10.62 8.63
C HIS A 154 -6.13 -9.37 7.94
N TRP A 155 -7.00 -8.37 7.78
CA TRP A 155 -6.67 -7.04 7.26
C TRP A 155 -6.41 -6.06 8.38
N THR A 156 -5.38 -5.24 8.23
CA THR A 156 -5.05 -4.14 9.15
C THR A 156 -4.93 -2.83 8.39
N HIS A 157 -5.65 -1.80 8.83
CA HIS A 157 -5.46 -0.42 8.40
C HIS A 157 -4.30 0.18 9.19
N LEU A 158 -3.18 0.44 8.53
CA LEU A 158 -1.95 0.89 9.17
C LEU A 158 -1.94 2.41 9.36
N VAL A 159 -2.19 3.17 8.31
CA VAL A 159 -2.15 4.63 8.35
C VAL A 159 -3.04 5.24 7.27
N THR A 160 -3.52 6.46 7.50
CA THR A 160 -3.98 7.39 6.45
C THR A 160 -3.20 8.69 6.60
N MET A 161 -2.56 9.12 5.52
CA MET A 161 -1.85 10.39 5.43
C MET A 161 -2.63 11.40 4.60
N ASP A 162 -2.64 12.66 5.05
CA ASP A 162 -3.23 13.82 4.41
C ASP A 162 -2.12 14.64 3.74
N VAL A 163 -2.21 14.80 2.43
CA VAL A 163 -1.29 15.57 1.61
C VAL A 163 -2.02 16.81 1.08
N ALA A 164 -1.50 17.99 1.36
CA ALA A 164 -2.08 19.27 0.94
C ALA A 164 -1.82 19.54 -0.56
N ALA A 165 -2.29 18.63 -1.40
CA ALA A 165 -2.28 18.72 -2.85
C ALA A 165 -3.51 18.03 -3.42
N LYS A 166 -4.25 18.73 -4.25
CA LYS A 166 -5.43 18.18 -4.93
C LYS A 166 -5.00 17.25 -6.07
N GLU A 167 -5.71 16.13 -6.21
CA GLU A 167 -5.54 15.18 -7.33
C GLU A 167 -4.10 14.69 -7.52
N ALA A 168 -3.40 14.46 -6.40
CA ALA A 168 -2.08 13.85 -6.40
C ALA A 168 -2.23 12.32 -6.43
N PHE A 169 -2.55 11.76 -7.61
CA PHE A 169 -2.75 10.32 -7.80
C PHE A 169 -1.44 9.55 -7.90
N PHE A 170 -1.52 8.21 -7.92
CA PHE A 170 -0.40 7.34 -8.24
C PHE A 170 -0.03 7.46 -9.72
N GLU A 171 0.99 8.23 -10.03
CA GLU A 171 1.46 8.47 -11.39
C GLU A 171 2.67 7.59 -11.73
N GLY A 172 2.96 7.47 -13.04
CA GLY A 172 4.08 6.67 -13.54
C GLY A 172 3.87 5.17 -13.41
N GLY A 173 4.87 4.40 -13.80
CA GLY A 173 4.90 2.96 -13.55
C GLY A 173 5.13 2.69 -12.07
N THR A 174 4.36 1.75 -11.53
CA THR A 174 4.56 1.25 -10.17
C THR A 174 5.88 0.50 -10.10
N ASP A 175 6.65 0.70 -9.04
CA ASP A 175 7.89 -0.02 -8.85
C ASP A 175 7.95 -0.75 -7.51
N ALA A 176 8.91 -1.66 -7.43
CA ALA A 176 9.31 -2.35 -6.22
C ALA A 176 10.82 -2.46 -6.18
N PHE A 177 11.42 -2.41 -5.00
CA PHE A 177 12.86 -2.57 -4.86
C PHE A 177 13.27 -3.35 -3.61
N ILE A 178 14.52 -3.83 -3.65
CA ILE A 178 15.24 -4.29 -2.48
C ILE A 178 16.43 -3.35 -2.26
N GLU A 179 16.58 -2.88 -1.04
CA GLU A 179 17.70 -2.03 -0.66
C GLU A 179 18.32 -2.44 0.67
N ASP A 180 19.66 -2.51 0.68
CA ASP A 180 20.50 -2.65 1.86
C ASP A 180 20.88 -1.26 2.36
N TRP A 181 20.39 -0.84 3.53
CA TRP A 181 20.73 0.50 4.02
C TRP A 181 21.93 0.55 4.97
N LEU A 182 22.57 -0.62 5.24
CA LEU A 182 23.70 -0.66 6.21
C LEU A 182 24.85 -1.57 5.78
N GLU A 183 25.21 -1.58 4.51
CA GLU A 183 26.44 -2.26 4.03
C GLU A 183 26.56 -3.74 4.45
N THR A 184 25.47 -4.48 4.40
CA THR A 184 25.43 -5.90 4.74
C THR A 184 25.37 -6.82 3.52
N GLY A 185 25.95 -6.41 2.41
CA GLY A 185 25.92 -7.06 1.11
C GLY A 185 26.39 -8.51 1.08
N LYS A 186 27.16 -8.96 2.10
CA LYS A 186 27.52 -10.39 2.27
C LYS A 186 26.30 -11.31 2.47
N ASN A 187 25.17 -10.77 2.92
CA ASN A 187 23.93 -11.49 3.14
C ASN A 187 23.03 -11.35 1.89
N ALA A 188 22.51 -12.45 1.40
CA ALA A 188 21.51 -12.42 0.35
C ALA A 188 20.16 -11.92 0.89
N ARG A 189 19.51 -11.02 0.16
CA ARG A 189 18.15 -10.58 0.42
C ARG A 189 17.29 -10.85 -0.80
N THR A 190 16.12 -11.44 -0.57
CA THR A 190 15.23 -11.88 -1.64
C THR A 190 13.81 -11.40 -1.40
N SER A 191 13.19 -10.82 -2.41
CA SER A 191 11.76 -10.50 -2.44
C SER A 191 11.08 -11.29 -3.54
N HIS A 192 9.91 -11.84 -3.23
CA HIS A 192 8.99 -12.41 -4.19
C HIS A 192 7.76 -11.51 -4.28
N LEU A 193 7.28 -11.24 -5.49
CA LEU A 193 6.13 -10.37 -5.77
C LEU A 193 5.14 -11.06 -6.70
N ARG A 194 3.84 -10.99 -6.39
CA ARG A 194 2.77 -11.51 -7.24
C ARG A 194 1.46 -10.77 -6.97
N GLY A 195 0.44 -11.05 -7.76
CA GLY A 195 -0.90 -10.52 -7.47
C GLY A 195 -1.02 -9.00 -7.61
N GLY A 196 -0.05 -8.34 -8.27
CA GLY A 196 -0.01 -6.89 -8.37
C GLY A 196 -1.05 -6.33 -9.36
N TRP A 197 -1.63 -5.16 -9.00
CA TRP A 197 -2.63 -4.44 -9.78
C TRP A 197 -2.56 -2.96 -9.50
N LYS A 198 -2.96 -2.18 -10.53
CA LYS A 198 -3.29 -0.76 -10.39
C LYS A 198 -4.71 -0.52 -10.89
N ARG A 199 -5.50 0.24 -10.14
CA ARG A 199 -6.80 0.70 -10.59
C ARG A 199 -6.63 2.05 -11.27
N GLN A 200 -7.09 2.17 -12.51
CA GLN A 200 -7.18 3.43 -13.25
C GLN A 200 -8.27 4.32 -12.65
N LEU A 201 -8.20 5.62 -12.88
CA LEU A 201 -9.19 6.59 -12.40
C LEU A 201 -10.60 6.35 -12.95
N ASN A 202 -10.73 5.65 -14.08
CA ASN A 202 -12.00 5.21 -14.66
C ASN A 202 -12.55 3.93 -14.01
N GLY A 203 -11.86 3.37 -13.00
CA GLY A 203 -12.25 2.15 -12.28
C GLY A 203 -11.77 0.85 -12.90
N GLN A 204 -11.11 0.86 -14.05
CA GLN A 204 -10.56 -0.34 -14.67
C GLN A 204 -9.31 -0.82 -13.94
N TRP A 205 -9.17 -2.15 -13.81
CA TRP A 205 -8.00 -2.77 -13.21
C TRP A 205 -6.98 -3.18 -14.26
N TYR A 206 -5.72 -2.91 -13.97
CA TYR A 206 -4.57 -3.32 -14.75
C TYR A 206 -3.69 -4.26 -13.93
N ALA A 207 -3.43 -5.47 -14.44
CA ALA A 207 -2.61 -6.47 -13.76
C ALA A 207 -1.13 -6.26 -14.09
N PHE A 208 -0.26 -6.39 -13.09
CA PHE A 208 1.19 -6.35 -13.29
C PHE A 208 1.68 -7.65 -13.94
N GLY A 209 1.40 -7.79 -15.22
CA GLY A 209 1.79 -8.94 -16.04
C GLY A 209 3.18 -8.84 -16.64
N ARG A 210 3.75 -7.63 -16.71
CA ARG A 210 5.09 -7.37 -17.23
C ARG A 210 5.85 -6.42 -16.31
N ALA A 211 7.16 -6.66 -16.15
CA ALA A 211 8.04 -5.80 -15.39
C ALA A 211 9.43 -5.75 -16.02
N GLN A 212 10.07 -4.60 -15.93
CA GLN A 212 11.49 -4.47 -16.19
C GLN A 212 12.25 -4.65 -14.89
N TYR A 213 13.13 -5.63 -14.86
CA TYR A 213 14.12 -5.79 -13.79
C TYR A 213 15.35 -4.96 -14.10
N SER A 214 15.92 -4.31 -13.08
CA SER A 214 17.21 -3.63 -13.17
C SER A 214 17.92 -3.60 -11.83
N VAL A 215 19.23 -3.44 -11.90
CA VAL A 215 20.08 -3.15 -10.75
C VAL A 215 20.58 -1.73 -10.90
N ASN A 216 20.65 -1.01 -9.81
CA ASN A 216 21.16 0.36 -9.81
C ASN A 216 22.64 0.35 -10.18
N TYR A 217 22.94 0.59 -11.45
CA TYR A 217 24.30 0.49 -11.95
C TYR A 217 25.26 1.54 -11.35
N TRP A 218 24.73 2.68 -10.87
CA TRP A 218 25.56 3.66 -10.14
C TRP A 218 26.19 3.07 -8.87
N ASP A 219 25.50 2.13 -8.23
CA ASP A 219 26.03 1.44 -7.05
C ASP A 219 27.18 0.49 -7.39
N LEU A 220 27.35 0.14 -8.68
CA LEU A 220 28.29 -0.88 -9.17
C LEU A 220 29.62 -0.28 -9.59
N ASP A 221 29.73 1.05 -9.69
CA ASP A 221 30.95 1.74 -10.11
C ASP A 221 32.04 1.69 -9.02
N PRO A 222 33.30 1.77 -9.40
CA PRO A 222 34.40 1.88 -8.45
C PRO A 222 34.20 3.03 -7.45
N GLY A 223 34.40 2.75 -6.17
CA GLY A 223 34.21 3.72 -5.10
C GLY A 223 32.75 3.93 -4.64
N LYS A 224 31.78 3.23 -5.24
CA LYS A 224 30.39 3.30 -4.85
C LYS A 224 30.01 2.22 -3.84
N ARG A 225 28.85 2.42 -3.18
CA ARG A 225 28.40 1.67 -2.00
C ARG A 225 28.35 0.15 -2.15
N SER A 226 28.17 -0.38 -3.38
CA SER A 226 27.98 -1.80 -3.63
C SER A 226 29.09 -2.45 -4.46
N PHE A 227 30.22 -1.76 -4.65
CA PHE A 227 31.26 -2.24 -5.56
C PHE A 227 31.80 -3.63 -5.26
N ASN A 228 31.94 -3.98 -3.97
CA ASN A 228 32.43 -5.30 -3.56
C ASN A 228 31.40 -6.44 -3.81
N PHE A 229 30.12 -6.08 -4.06
CA PHE A 229 29.04 -7.00 -4.38
C PHE A 229 28.41 -6.69 -5.75
N LYS A 230 29.11 -5.98 -6.65
CA LYS A 230 28.60 -5.52 -7.95
C LYS A 230 28.09 -6.61 -8.88
N THR A 231 28.48 -7.86 -8.67
CA THR A 231 28.03 -9.04 -9.44
C THR A 231 27.03 -9.93 -8.68
N ASN A 232 26.71 -9.57 -7.42
CA ASN A 232 25.88 -10.40 -6.55
C ASN A 232 24.41 -9.90 -6.56
N TRP A 233 23.73 -10.16 -7.65
CA TRP A 233 22.32 -9.84 -7.85
C TRP A 233 21.67 -10.83 -8.81
N ASN A 234 20.36 -10.97 -8.75
CA ASN A 234 19.58 -11.72 -9.74
C ASN A 234 18.13 -11.25 -9.70
N GLY A 235 17.39 -11.50 -10.78
CA GLY A 235 15.97 -11.21 -10.87
C GLY A 235 15.33 -11.98 -12.01
N GLY A 236 14.01 -12.14 -11.93
CA GLY A 236 13.31 -12.91 -12.94
C GLY A 236 11.93 -13.34 -12.51
N VAL A 237 11.48 -14.43 -13.12
CA VAL A 237 10.22 -15.11 -12.82
C VAL A 237 10.51 -16.52 -12.33
N ALA A 238 9.78 -16.92 -11.29
CA ALA A 238 9.77 -18.29 -10.79
C ALA A 238 8.33 -18.75 -10.58
N LYS A 239 8.16 -20.05 -10.31
CA LYS A 239 6.86 -20.67 -10.10
C LYS A 239 6.92 -21.63 -8.93
N ASP A 240 5.88 -21.62 -8.11
CA ASP A 240 5.62 -22.61 -7.08
C ASP A 240 4.19 -23.17 -7.20
N ALA A 241 3.75 -23.94 -6.23
CA ALA A 241 2.40 -24.51 -6.20
C ALA A 241 1.29 -23.46 -6.21
N THR A 242 1.59 -22.21 -5.85
CA THR A 242 0.62 -21.09 -5.79
C THR A 242 0.59 -20.24 -7.06
N GLY A 243 1.49 -20.49 -8.01
CA GLY A 243 1.55 -19.81 -9.31
C GLY A 243 2.90 -19.16 -9.60
N GLU A 244 2.92 -18.31 -10.63
CA GLU A 244 4.10 -17.55 -11.04
C GLU A 244 4.25 -16.28 -10.20
N TYR A 245 5.50 -15.91 -9.93
CA TYR A 245 5.86 -14.69 -9.23
C TYR A 245 7.18 -14.11 -9.76
N TYR A 246 7.33 -12.79 -9.62
CA TYR A 246 8.62 -12.13 -9.82
C TYR A 246 9.50 -12.35 -8.60
N PHE A 247 10.80 -12.43 -8.81
CA PHE A 247 11.76 -12.40 -7.72
C PHE A 247 12.88 -11.40 -7.99
N MET A 248 13.41 -10.85 -6.92
CA MET A 248 14.64 -10.06 -6.89
C MET A 248 15.55 -10.63 -5.81
N ILE A 249 16.86 -10.68 -6.11
CA ILE A 249 17.91 -11.05 -5.14
C ILE A 249 18.99 -9.97 -5.19
N ALA A 250 19.39 -9.48 -4.04
CA ALA A 250 20.49 -8.52 -3.91
C ALA A 250 21.47 -8.97 -2.83
N GLY A 251 22.78 -8.89 -3.11
CA GLY A 251 23.85 -9.35 -2.22
C GLY A 251 23.95 -10.88 -2.12
N GLY A 252 24.73 -11.35 -1.12
CA GLY A 252 25.04 -12.76 -0.93
C GLY A 252 26.18 -13.24 -1.82
N LYS A 253 27.29 -13.70 -1.22
CA LYS A 253 28.51 -14.10 -1.96
C LYS A 253 28.28 -15.17 -3.04
N ALA A 254 27.27 -16.03 -2.86
CA ALA A 254 26.92 -17.07 -3.83
C ALA A 254 25.95 -16.62 -4.93
N THR A 255 25.34 -15.45 -4.80
CA THR A 255 24.39 -14.94 -5.80
C THR A 255 25.11 -14.61 -7.10
N GLN A 256 24.59 -15.11 -8.20
CA GLN A 256 25.10 -14.82 -9.56
C GLN A 256 23.92 -14.45 -10.48
N PRO A 257 24.09 -13.47 -11.36
CA PRO A 257 23.03 -13.11 -12.30
C PRO A 257 22.80 -14.20 -13.35
N THR A 258 21.54 -14.56 -13.54
CA THR A 258 21.10 -15.43 -14.64
C THR A 258 20.35 -14.66 -15.73
N THR A 259 20.24 -13.33 -15.54
CA THR A 259 19.57 -12.42 -16.47
C THR A 259 20.46 -11.20 -16.77
N LYS A 260 20.08 -10.42 -17.76
CA LYS A 260 20.75 -9.14 -18.11
C LYS A 260 20.27 -8.01 -17.20
N ASN A 261 21.07 -6.96 -17.11
CA ASN A 261 20.71 -5.69 -16.49
C ASN A 261 20.70 -4.57 -17.56
N PRO A 262 19.52 -3.99 -17.90
CA PRO A 262 18.17 -4.39 -17.52
C PRO A 262 17.66 -5.62 -18.29
N SER A 263 16.56 -6.24 -17.80
CA SER A 263 15.87 -7.33 -18.47
C SER A 263 14.34 -7.22 -18.33
N GLN A 264 13.60 -7.79 -19.29
CA GLN A 264 12.14 -7.80 -19.28
C GLN A 264 11.64 -9.18 -18.86
N HIS A 265 10.65 -9.18 -17.98
CA HIS A 265 10.04 -10.39 -17.47
C HIS A 265 8.52 -10.30 -17.55
N ALA A 266 7.85 -11.44 -17.69
CA ALA A 266 6.40 -11.51 -17.74
C ALA A 266 5.89 -12.72 -16.94
N ILE A 267 4.77 -12.54 -16.25
CA ILE A 267 4.00 -13.61 -15.61
C ILE A 267 2.61 -13.69 -16.24
N LYS A 268 2.05 -14.89 -16.30
CA LYS A 268 0.72 -15.09 -16.87
C LYS A 268 -0.34 -14.54 -15.91
N ARG A 269 -1.17 -13.64 -16.39
CA ARG A 269 -2.30 -13.05 -15.66
C ARG A 269 -3.60 -13.34 -16.38
N THR A 270 -4.53 -14.05 -15.75
CA THR A 270 -5.82 -14.45 -16.34
C THR A 270 -7.00 -13.72 -15.69
N ALA A 271 -6.87 -13.32 -14.43
CA ALA A 271 -7.90 -12.55 -13.76
C ALA A 271 -7.95 -11.10 -14.31
N THR A 272 -9.14 -10.52 -14.30
CA THR A 272 -9.39 -9.13 -14.75
C THR A 272 -9.44 -8.11 -13.61
N LYS A 273 -9.44 -8.57 -12.36
CA LYS A 273 -9.45 -7.76 -11.14
C LYS A 273 -8.93 -8.57 -9.95
N PRO A 274 -8.54 -7.92 -8.83
CA PRO A 274 -8.15 -8.62 -7.60
C PRO A 274 -9.27 -9.51 -7.05
N GLY A 275 -8.92 -10.73 -6.63
CA GLY A 275 -9.86 -11.80 -6.23
C GLY A 275 -10.09 -11.89 -4.72
N TYR A 276 -10.40 -10.77 -4.03
CA TYR A 276 -10.72 -10.78 -2.59
C TYR A 276 -12.23 -10.73 -2.35
N ALA A 277 -12.69 -11.32 -1.24
CA ALA A 277 -14.08 -11.29 -0.84
C ALA A 277 -14.55 -9.84 -0.58
N PRO A 278 -15.53 -9.31 -1.35
CA PRO A 278 -16.02 -7.94 -1.18
C PRO A 278 -16.60 -7.73 0.22
N ILE A 279 -16.57 -6.46 0.68
CA ILE A 279 -17.11 -6.07 1.98
C ILE A 279 -18.52 -6.59 2.21
N LYS A 280 -18.76 -7.13 3.40
CA LYS A 280 -20.06 -7.58 3.87
C LYS A 280 -20.39 -6.94 5.21
N ILE A 281 -21.54 -6.30 5.32
CA ILE A 281 -22.08 -5.83 6.59
C ILE A 281 -22.61 -7.06 7.33
N LYS A 282 -22.01 -7.36 8.50
CA LYS A 282 -22.39 -8.49 9.35
C LYS A 282 -23.66 -8.19 10.13
N SER A 283 -23.73 -7.01 10.70
CA SER A 283 -24.87 -6.52 11.48
C SER A 283 -24.97 -5.01 11.41
N ALA A 284 -26.17 -4.47 11.59
CA ALA A 284 -26.38 -3.06 11.80
C ALA A 284 -27.60 -2.85 12.69
N LYS A 285 -27.62 -1.72 13.39
CA LYS A 285 -28.73 -1.28 14.22
C LYS A 285 -28.97 0.20 14.07
N VAL A 286 -30.22 0.60 14.26
CA VAL A 286 -30.64 1.99 14.26
C VAL A 286 -31.48 2.25 15.51
N LYS A 287 -31.20 3.37 16.16
CA LYS A 287 -32.00 3.86 17.29
C LYS A 287 -32.21 5.36 17.19
N ARG A 288 -33.30 5.83 17.74
CA ARG A 288 -33.51 7.25 17.98
C ARG A 288 -33.01 7.61 19.39
N ASP A 289 -32.29 8.72 19.47
CA ASP A 289 -31.82 9.30 20.73
C ASP A 289 -32.14 10.81 20.68
N GLY A 290 -33.30 11.17 21.28
CA GLY A 290 -33.85 12.52 21.19
C GLY A 290 -34.10 12.95 19.73
N GLU A 291 -33.42 14.01 19.28
CA GLU A 291 -33.45 14.52 17.92
C GLU A 291 -32.33 13.95 17.03
N THR A 292 -31.73 12.84 17.45
CA THR A 292 -30.61 12.20 16.74
C THR A 292 -30.98 10.78 16.34
N LEU A 293 -30.68 10.41 15.11
CA LEU A 293 -30.69 9.04 14.60
C LEU A 293 -29.27 8.48 14.72
N VAL A 294 -29.09 7.44 15.50
CA VAL A 294 -27.81 6.75 15.65
C VAL A 294 -27.85 5.47 14.84
N VAL A 295 -26.94 5.34 13.88
CA VAL A 295 -26.72 4.15 13.07
C VAL A 295 -25.38 3.55 13.44
N GLU A 296 -25.36 2.28 13.83
CA GLU A 296 -24.15 1.53 14.17
C GLU A 296 -24.11 0.24 13.34
N TRP A 297 -22.92 -0.20 12.96
CA TRP A 297 -22.75 -1.42 12.17
C TRP A 297 -21.43 -2.12 12.45
N GLU A 298 -21.38 -3.40 12.09
CA GLU A 298 -20.19 -4.23 12.06
C GLU A 298 -20.00 -4.83 10.67
N ASN A 299 -18.79 -4.85 10.19
CA ASN A 299 -18.44 -5.54 8.96
C ASN A 299 -17.87 -6.94 9.28
N ASP A 300 -18.03 -7.85 8.35
CA ASP A 300 -17.46 -9.20 8.47
C ASP A 300 -15.92 -9.10 8.31
N PRO A 301 -15.13 -9.45 9.35
CA PRO A 301 -13.68 -9.33 9.33
C PRO A 301 -12.99 -10.25 8.32
N ALA A 302 -13.68 -11.26 7.79
CA ALA A 302 -13.17 -12.14 6.75
C ALA A 302 -13.23 -11.51 5.34
N THR A 303 -13.84 -10.33 5.20
CA THR A 303 -13.99 -9.62 3.93
C THR A 303 -13.05 -8.41 3.83
N LEU A 304 -12.99 -7.79 2.66
CA LEU A 304 -12.24 -6.54 2.47
C LEU A 304 -12.69 -5.46 3.46
N PRO A 305 -11.75 -4.70 4.05
CA PRO A 305 -12.09 -3.64 5.00
C PRO A 305 -12.84 -2.49 4.33
N GLN A 306 -13.65 -1.80 5.12
CA GLN A 306 -14.35 -0.61 4.70
C GLN A 306 -13.37 0.50 4.28
N PHE A 307 -13.75 1.20 3.22
CA PHE A 307 -13.19 2.49 2.82
C PHE A 307 -14.17 3.63 3.14
N SER A 308 -15.44 3.46 2.72
CA SER A 308 -16.46 4.49 2.89
C SER A 308 -17.81 3.88 3.28
N TYR A 309 -18.72 4.73 3.71
CA TYR A 309 -20.11 4.39 3.97
C TYR A 309 -21.06 5.42 3.36
N LYS A 310 -22.28 4.98 3.07
CA LYS A 310 -23.40 5.81 2.68
C LYS A 310 -24.66 5.36 3.42
N ILE A 311 -25.29 6.29 4.12
CA ILE A 311 -26.55 6.08 4.85
C ILE A 311 -27.57 7.01 4.23
N PHE A 312 -28.71 6.45 3.88
CA PHE A 312 -29.86 7.25 3.43
C PHE A 312 -31.12 6.70 4.10
N TYR A 313 -32.07 7.55 4.32
CA TYR A 313 -33.33 7.18 4.95
C TYR A 313 -34.50 7.83 4.24
N ASP A 314 -35.57 7.05 4.10
CA ASP A 314 -36.81 7.47 3.51
C ASP A 314 -37.60 8.28 4.53
N GLY A 315 -38.04 9.46 4.11
CA GLY A 315 -38.83 10.40 4.91
C GLY A 315 -39.37 11.49 4.01
N ILE A 316 -40.09 12.46 4.59
CA ILE A 316 -40.67 13.61 3.85
C ILE A 316 -39.63 14.36 3.01
N LYS A 317 -38.35 14.32 3.41
CA LYS A 317 -37.20 14.75 2.61
C LYS A 317 -36.09 13.71 2.77
N PRO A 318 -35.75 12.92 1.72
CA PRO A 318 -34.64 11.99 1.77
C PRO A 318 -33.34 12.69 2.18
N ARG A 319 -32.63 12.16 3.16
CA ARG A 319 -31.34 12.67 3.59
C ARG A 319 -30.29 11.60 3.37
N VAL A 320 -29.11 12.06 2.98
CA VAL A 320 -27.94 11.21 2.76
C VAL A 320 -26.81 11.69 3.66
N ALA A 321 -26.21 10.75 4.38
CA ALA A 321 -24.93 10.95 5.02
C ALA A 321 -23.92 9.98 4.42
N SER A 322 -22.73 10.45 4.14
CA SER A 322 -21.66 9.63 3.63
C SER A 322 -20.33 10.10 4.17
N GLY A 323 -19.36 9.19 4.25
CA GLY A 323 -18.02 9.52 4.67
C GLY A 323 -16.99 8.55 4.12
N MET A 324 -15.86 9.08 3.67
CA MET A 324 -14.67 8.31 3.34
C MET A 324 -13.82 8.14 4.60
N VAL A 325 -14.37 7.39 5.57
CA VAL A 325 -13.78 7.16 6.90
C VAL A 325 -13.70 5.65 7.14
N PRO A 326 -12.56 5.02 6.85
CA PRO A 326 -12.40 3.57 6.96
C PRO A 326 -12.72 2.98 8.34
N SER A 327 -12.46 3.73 9.41
CA SER A 327 -12.69 3.31 10.79
C SER A 327 -14.13 3.53 11.29
N ALA A 328 -14.98 4.27 10.56
CA ALA A 328 -16.32 4.56 11.02
C ALA A 328 -17.17 3.30 11.14
N ARG A 329 -17.83 3.14 12.29
CA ARG A 329 -18.80 2.08 12.58
C ARG A 329 -20.04 2.63 13.27
N ARG A 330 -20.13 3.94 13.40
CA ARG A 330 -21.21 4.68 14.03
C ARG A 330 -21.33 6.06 13.40
N VAL A 331 -22.57 6.49 13.16
CA VAL A 331 -22.90 7.83 12.67
C VAL A 331 -24.11 8.35 13.40
N GLU A 332 -24.09 9.61 13.77
CA GLU A 332 -25.18 10.36 14.34
C GLU A 332 -25.72 11.35 13.30
N LEU A 333 -27.02 11.30 13.07
CA LEU A 333 -27.70 12.14 12.08
C LEU A 333 -28.78 12.98 12.78
N PRO A 334 -28.77 14.33 12.67
CA PRO A 334 -29.80 15.15 13.24
C PRO A 334 -31.14 14.93 12.53
N ILE A 335 -32.21 14.71 13.30
CA ILE A 335 -33.56 14.48 12.79
C ILE A 335 -34.52 15.44 13.49
N LYS A 336 -35.18 16.32 12.76
CA LYS A 336 -36.16 17.25 13.34
C LYS A 336 -37.56 16.65 13.50
N GLN A 337 -37.97 15.73 12.69
CA GLN A 337 -39.25 14.98 12.77
C GLN A 337 -39.11 13.65 12.05
N LEU A 338 -39.18 12.56 12.74
CA LEU A 338 -39.23 11.21 12.17
C LEU A 338 -40.33 10.40 12.87
N GLY A 339 -41.31 10.05 12.05
CA GLY A 339 -42.18 8.93 12.33
C GLY A 339 -41.46 7.58 12.09
N ARG A 340 -42.16 6.60 11.55
CA ARG A 340 -41.56 5.37 11.03
C ARG A 340 -40.65 5.73 9.87
N ALA A 341 -39.41 5.25 9.86
CA ALA A 341 -38.46 5.47 8.78
C ALA A 341 -37.71 4.18 8.46
N THR A 342 -37.45 3.98 7.18
CA THR A 342 -36.52 2.95 6.71
C THR A 342 -35.17 3.58 6.48
N VAL A 343 -34.13 2.98 7.06
CA VAL A 343 -32.74 3.43 6.94
C VAL A 343 -31.96 2.41 6.14
N HIS A 344 -31.21 2.86 5.17
CA HIS A 344 -30.39 2.04 4.31
C HIS A 344 -28.91 2.36 4.50
N LEU A 345 -28.10 1.33 4.64
CA LEU A 345 -26.65 1.42 4.78
C LEU A 345 -25.97 0.65 3.63
N ILE A 346 -25.02 1.30 2.97
CA ILE A 346 -24.12 0.68 2.01
C ILE A 346 -22.70 1.05 2.43
N CYS A 347 -21.80 0.06 2.47
CA CYS A 347 -20.37 0.28 2.62
C CYS A 347 -19.64 0.00 1.31
N GLU A 348 -18.56 0.74 1.06
CA GLU A 348 -17.59 0.46 0.00
C GLU A 348 -16.28 0.01 0.64
N ASP A 349 -15.65 -1.01 0.04
CA ASP A 349 -14.36 -1.51 0.51
C ASP A 349 -13.16 -0.76 -0.10
N ILE A 350 -11.96 -1.10 0.39
CA ILE A 350 -10.71 -0.46 -0.04
C ILE A 350 -10.37 -0.72 -1.52
N LEU A 351 -11.00 -1.67 -2.20
CA LEU A 351 -10.85 -1.94 -3.63
C LEU A 351 -12.00 -1.40 -4.47
N GLY A 352 -12.98 -0.71 -3.85
CA GLY A 352 -14.08 -0.05 -4.55
C GLY A 352 -15.31 -0.93 -4.78
N ASN A 353 -15.39 -2.13 -4.19
CA ASN A 353 -16.61 -2.93 -4.26
C ASN A 353 -17.63 -2.43 -3.23
N LYS A 354 -18.90 -2.44 -3.59
CA LYS A 354 -19.98 -2.06 -2.68
C LYS A 354 -20.57 -3.30 -2.01
N SER A 355 -20.93 -3.16 -0.73
CA SER A 355 -21.73 -4.16 -0.01
C SER A 355 -23.12 -4.28 -0.61
N LYS A 356 -23.80 -5.37 -0.30
CA LYS A 356 -25.27 -5.38 -0.41
C LYS A 356 -25.83 -4.30 0.52
N MET A 357 -26.96 -3.71 0.11
CA MET A 357 -27.68 -2.72 0.92
C MET A 357 -28.25 -3.40 2.17
N TYR A 358 -27.95 -2.85 3.33
CA TYR A 358 -28.50 -3.28 4.60
C TYR A 358 -29.65 -2.36 4.99
N THR A 359 -30.86 -2.93 5.19
CA THR A 359 -32.08 -2.18 5.46
C THR A 359 -32.47 -2.33 6.92
N LEU A 360 -32.77 -1.23 7.59
CA LEU A 360 -33.13 -1.13 8.99
C LEU A 360 -34.48 -0.39 9.10
N ASN A 361 -35.37 -0.87 9.95
CA ASN A 361 -36.64 -0.21 10.24
C ASN A 361 -36.56 0.46 11.61
N LEU A 362 -36.75 1.76 11.63
CA LEU A 362 -36.92 2.52 12.87
C LEU A 362 -38.38 2.38 13.31
N ALA A 363 -38.61 1.71 14.42
CA ALA A 363 -39.95 1.67 15.03
C ALA A 363 -40.38 3.09 15.40
N GLY A 364 -41.59 3.47 15.03
CA GLY A 364 -42.16 4.74 15.46
C GLY A 364 -42.23 4.75 17.00
N GLY A 365 -41.50 5.68 17.63
CA GLY A 365 -41.69 5.95 19.05
C GLY A 365 -43.14 6.42 19.28
N ARG A 366 -43.80 5.84 20.29
CA ARG A 366 -45.08 6.34 20.81
C ARG A 366 -44.87 7.66 21.51
#